data_5997f4c84c996919aa487d3b11a933ff
#
_entry.id   5997f4c84c996919aa487d3b11a933ff
#
_cell.length_a   1.000
_cell.length_b   1.000
_cell.length_c   1.000
_cell.angle_alpha   90.00
_cell.angle_beta   90.00
_cell.angle_gamma   90.00
#
_symmetry.space_group_name_H-M   'P 1'
#
loop_
_entity.id
_entity.type
_entity.pdbx_description
1 polymer ?
#
loop_
_entity_poly.entity_id
_entity_poly.type
_entity_poly.pdbx_seq_one_letter_code
_entity_poly.pdbx_strand_id
1 'polypeptide(L)'
;TGDCGACSVLVDGVLVCSCPVLGAEAQGKKIETVEGMSSGSELHPLQRKFIEHAALQCGFCTPGILVAAKALLAQNANPTETEVRYWLAGNLCRCTGYDKIIRAVMGAAAELRGAA
;
A
#
# COMPACT_ATOMS: atom_id res chain seq x y z
N THR A 1 -17.09 2.19 5.14
CA THR A 1 -17.31 1.94 6.59
C THR A 1 -16.01 1.76 7.36
N GLY A 2 -14.88 1.72 6.66
CA GLY A 2 -13.58 1.54 7.29
C GLY A 2 -13.19 0.09 7.55
N ASP A 3 -13.85 -0.87 6.92
CA ASP A 3 -13.65 -2.29 7.21
C ASP A 3 -12.66 -2.98 6.29
N CYS A 4 -12.59 -2.61 5.01
CA CYS A 4 -11.84 -3.40 4.03
C CYS A 4 -10.52 -2.79 3.55
N GLY A 5 -10.31 -1.50 3.75
CA GLY A 5 -9.08 -0.83 3.34
C GLY A 5 -8.93 -0.54 1.86
N ALA A 6 -9.92 -0.87 1.02
CA ALA A 6 -9.83 -0.64 -0.42
C ALA A 6 -9.67 0.84 -0.77
N CYS A 7 -10.18 1.72 0.07
CA CYS A 7 -10.15 3.16 -0.12
C CYS A 7 -8.98 3.85 0.59
N SER A 8 -7.96 3.11 1.01
CA SER A 8 -6.83 3.67 1.75
C SER A 8 -6.15 4.80 0.99
N VAL A 9 -5.89 5.90 1.69
CA VAL A 9 -5.16 7.06 1.19
C VAL A 9 -4.23 7.57 2.28
N LEU A 10 -3.32 8.48 1.93
CA LEU A 10 -2.50 9.19 2.92
C LEU A 10 -3.04 10.59 3.07
N VAL A 11 -3.32 10.99 4.30
CA VAL A 11 -3.73 12.36 4.65
C VAL A 11 -2.62 12.93 5.55
N ASP A 12 -1.90 13.91 5.04
CA ASP A 12 -0.71 14.46 5.70
C ASP A 12 0.27 13.35 6.12
N GLY A 13 0.45 12.35 5.26
CA GLY A 13 1.35 11.22 5.49
C GLY A 13 0.79 10.11 6.37
N VAL A 14 -0.43 10.26 6.88
CA VAL A 14 -1.05 9.26 7.75
C VAL A 14 -2.01 8.37 6.95
N LEU A 15 -1.86 7.06 7.08
CA LEU A 15 -2.72 6.10 6.40
C LEU A 15 -4.11 6.09 7.01
N VAL A 16 -5.11 6.35 6.18
CA VAL A 16 -6.51 6.32 6.62
C VAL A 16 -7.39 5.64 5.57
N CYS A 17 -8.52 5.08 6.00
CA CYS A 17 -9.58 4.68 5.10
C CYS A 17 -10.38 5.93 4.74
N SER A 18 -10.51 6.23 3.46
CA SER A 18 -11.16 7.47 3.05
C SER A 18 -12.68 7.43 3.11
N CYS A 19 -13.28 6.24 3.06
CA CYS A 19 -14.74 6.13 3.01
C CYS A 19 -15.47 6.73 4.23
N PRO A 20 -14.94 6.66 5.48
CA PRO A 20 -15.61 7.31 6.61
C PRO A 20 -15.14 8.74 6.87
N VAL A 21 -14.22 9.28 6.07
CA VAL A 21 -13.72 10.64 6.26
C VAL A 21 -14.69 11.64 5.65
N LEU A 22 -15.07 12.66 6.42
CA LEU A 22 -15.90 13.75 5.91
C LEU A 22 -15.06 14.67 5.03
N GLY A 23 -15.66 15.14 3.93
CA GLY A 23 -14.95 16.06 3.04
C GLY A 23 -14.43 17.31 3.75
N ALA A 24 -15.17 17.79 4.76
CA ALA A 24 -14.75 18.94 5.56
C ALA A 24 -13.47 18.66 6.33
N GLU A 25 -13.24 17.42 6.76
CA GLU A 25 -12.03 17.05 7.49
C GLU A 25 -10.78 17.03 6.58
N ALA A 26 -10.98 16.86 5.29
CA ALA A 26 -9.89 16.84 4.32
C ALA A 26 -9.42 18.23 3.90
N GLN A 27 -10.17 19.27 4.28
CA GLN A 27 -9.87 20.63 3.87
C GLN A 27 -8.51 21.07 4.44
N GLY A 28 -7.65 21.62 3.55
CA GLY A 28 -6.32 22.06 3.96
C GLY A 28 -5.30 20.95 4.16
N LYS A 29 -5.67 19.72 3.88
CA LYS A 29 -4.79 18.55 4.06
C LYS A 29 -4.13 18.16 2.74
N LYS A 30 -2.92 17.61 2.84
CA LYS A 30 -2.25 17.01 1.69
C LYS A 30 -2.73 15.57 1.56
N ILE A 31 -3.43 15.27 0.47
CA ILE A 31 -3.99 13.93 0.23
C ILE A 31 -3.19 13.27 -0.88
N GLU A 32 -2.74 12.02 -0.62
CA GLU A 32 -2.02 11.22 -1.60
C GLU A 32 -2.79 9.94 -1.85
N THR A 33 -2.99 9.62 -3.11
CA THR A 33 -3.69 8.42 -3.55
C THR A 33 -2.74 7.54 -4.36
N VAL A 34 -3.21 6.37 -4.79
CA VAL A 34 -2.39 5.44 -5.56
C VAL A 34 -1.89 6.08 -6.87
N GLU A 35 -2.64 6.99 -7.45
CA GLU A 35 -2.26 7.66 -8.70
C GLU A 35 -0.96 8.44 -8.57
N GLY A 36 -0.64 8.91 -7.38
CA GLY A 36 0.58 9.66 -7.11
C GLY A 36 1.81 8.81 -6.86
N MET A 37 1.70 7.49 -6.87
CA MET A 37 2.84 6.62 -6.57
C MET A 37 3.83 6.51 -7.72
N SER A 38 3.36 6.50 -8.97
CA SER A 38 4.24 6.45 -10.12
C SER A 38 4.70 7.85 -10.51
N SER A 39 5.88 7.94 -11.11
CA SER A 39 6.46 9.18 -11.61
C SER A 39 6.53 9.11 -13.13
N GLY A 40 5.57 9.74 -13.82
CA GLY A 40 5.47 9.63 -15.26
C GLY A 40 5.24 8.19 -15.69
N SER A 41 6.14 7.65 -16.51
CA SER A 41 6.08 6.26 -16.97
C SER A 41 6.80 5.29 -16.00
N GLU A 42 7.46 5.80 -14.97
CA GLU A 42 8.16 4.97 -14.01
C GLU A 42 7.26 4.55 -12.86
N LEU A 43 7.15 3.24 -12.67
CA LEU A 43 6.38 2.68 -11.55
C LEU A 43 7.18 2.76 -10.26
N HIS A 44 6.47 2.96 -9.16
CA HIS A 44 7.07 2.82 -7.83
C HIS A 44 7.56 1.37 -7.64
N PRO A 45 8.66 1.13 -6.91
CA PRO A 45 9.14 -0.24 -6.65
C PRO A 45 8.06 -1.20 -6.16
N LEU A 46 7.13 -0.73 -5.31
CA LEU A 46 6.00 -1.56 -4.87
C LEU A 46 5.14 -2.01 -6.05
N GLN A 47 4.80 -1.10 -6.94
CA GLN A 47 3.98 -1.43 -8.11
C GLN A 47 4.68 -2.45 -9.01
N ARG A 48 5.97 -2.25 -9.24
CA ARG A 48 6.77 -3.15 -10.05
C ARG A 48 6.87 -4.54 -9.43
N LYS A 49 7.11 -4.61 -8.13
CA LYS A 49 7.18 -5.88 -7.40
C LYS A 49 5.86 -6.62 -7.38
N PHE A 50 4.74 -5.89 -7.32
CA PHE A 50 3.42 -6.53 -7.42
C PHE A 50 3.25 -7.24 -8.77
N ILE A 51 3.73 -6.63 -9.83
CA ILE A 51 3.69 -7.25 -11.15
C ILE A 51 4.63 -8.46 -11.20
N GLU A 52 5.87 -8.30 -10.75
CA GLU A 52 6.87 -9.37 -10.78
C GLU A 52 6.44 -10.61 -9.99
N HIS A 53 5.82 -10.40 -8.84
CA HIS A 53 5.39 -11.50 -7.98
C HIS A 53 3.97 -12.00 -8.30
N ALA A 54 3.32 -11.42 -9.30
CA ALA A 54 1.91 -11.70 -9.60
C ALA A 54 1.03 -11.54 -8.33
N ALA A 55 1.25 -10.45 -7.61
CA ALA A 55 0.62 -10.20 -6.31
C ALA A 55 -0.79 -9.63 -6.44
N LEU A 56 -1.44 -9.83 -7.57
CA LEU A 56 -2.81 -9.36 -7.80
C LEU A 56 -3.54 -10.35 -8.70
N GLN A 57 -4.85 -10.40 -8.55
CA GLN A 57 -5.73 -11.16 -9.43
C GLN A 57 -6.81 -10.23 -9.96
N CYS A 58 -7.92 -10.03 -9.22
CA CYS A 58 -8.95 -9.09 -9.70
C CYS A 58 -8.49 -7.63 -9.64
N GLY A 59 -7.53 -7.31 -8.80
CA GLY A 59 -6.95 -5.97 -8.68
C GLY A 59 -7.76 -5.00 -7.82
N PHE A 60 -8.87 -5.42 -7.24
CA PHE A 60 -9.73 -4.50 -6.49
C PHE A 60 -9.07 -4.00 -5.20
N CYS A 61 -8.40 -4.88 -4.48
CA CYS A 61 -7.72 -4.53 -3.22
C CYS A 61 -6.37 -3.83 -3.47
N THR A 62 -5.84 -3.93 -4.68
CA THR A 62 -4.46 -3.55 -4.99
C THR A 62 -4.15 -2.08 -4.71
N PRO A 63 -4.97 -1.10 -5.12
CA PRO A 63 -4.66 0.30 -4.83
C PRO A 63 -4.52 0.58 -3.33
N GLY A 64 -5.45 0.08 -2.53
CA GLY A 64 -5.42 0.28 -1.08
C GLY A 64 -4.20 -0.38 -0.43
N ILE A 65 -3.85 -1.58 -0.87
CA ILE A 65 -2.68 -2.29 -0.34
C ILE A 65 -1.38 -1.58 -0.72
N LEU A 66 -1.29 -1.06 -1.94
CA LEU A 66 -0.11 -0.32 -2.39
C LEU A 66 0.10 0.93 -1.53
N VAL A 67 -0.95 1.70 -1.28
CA VAL A 67 -0.86 2.89 -0.44
C VAL A 67 -0.49 2.51 1.01
N ALA A 68 -1.12 1.47 1.54
CA ALA A 68 -0.81 0.99 2.89
C ALA A 68 0.65 0.52 3.01
N ALA A 69 1.14 -0.21 2.03
CA ALA A 69 2.53 -0.67 2.02
C ALA A 69 3.50 0.49 1.90
N LYS A 70 3.18 1.49 1.08
CA LYS A 70 4.00 2.70 0.99
C LYS A 70 4.12 3.39 2.34
N ALA A 71 3.01 3.50 3.07
CA ALA A 71 3.01 4.09 4.40
C ALA A 71 3.89 3.30 5.38
N LEU A 72 3.81 1.97 5.33
CA LEU A 72 4.65 1.12 6.16
C LEU A 72 6.14 1.36 5.88
N LEU A 73 6.53 1.33 4.61
CA LEU A 73 7.94 1.48 4.23
C LEU A 73 8.49 2.86 4.54
N ALA A 74 7.62 3.88 4.63
CA ALA A 74 8.03 5.21 5.06
C ALA A 74 8.37 5.25 6.55
N GLN A 75 7.72 4.41 7.36
CA GLN A 75 7.97 4.35 8.80
C GLN A 75 9.03 3.31 9.17
N ASN A 76 9.13 2.24 8.41
CA ASN A 76 10.03 1.13 8.69
C ASN A 76 10.60 0.61 7.36
N ALA A 77 11.82 1.00 7.08
CA ALA A 77 12.48 0.64 5.82
C ALA A 77 12.88 -0.85 5.75
N ASN A 78 12.90 -1.53 6.88
CA ASN A 78 13.29 -2.95 6.95
C ASN A 78 12.29 -3.75 7.78
N PRO A 79 11.04 -3.88 7.33
CA PRO A 79 10.04 -4.62 8.09
C PRO A 79 10.30 -6.12 8.03
N THR A 80 9.97 -6.81 9.11
CA THR A 80 9.90 -8.27 9.09
C THR A 80 8.62 -8.71 8.40
N GLU A 81 8.57 -9.98 8.01
CA GLU A 81 7.36 -10.55 7.41
C GLU A 81 6.16 -10.39 8.35
N THR A 82 6.34 -10.64 9.64
CA THR A 82 5.29 -10.49 10.64
C THR A 82 4.78 -9.06 10.70
N GLU A 83 5.67 -8.08 10.68
CA GLU A 83 5.30 -6.66 10.68
C GLU A 83 4.48 -6.29 9.44
N VAL A 84 4.87 -6.80 8.27
CA VAL A 84 4.12 -6.56 7.03
C VAL A 84 2.72 -7.16 7.14
N ARG A 85 2.62 -8.39 7.65
CA ARG A 85 1.31 -9.06 7.81
C ARG A 85 0.40 -8.29 8.76
N TYR A 86 0.93 -7.83 9.86
CA TYR A 86 0.16 -7.02 10.82
C TYR A 86 -0.31 -5.70 10.20
N TRP A 87 0.59 -5.02 9.50
CA TRP A 87 0.26 -3.73 8.90
C TRP A 87 -0.85 -3.86 7.86
N LEU A 88 -0.81 -4.92 7.06
CA LEU A 88 -1.78 -5.13 5.98
C LEU A 88 -3.06 -5.84 6.44
N ALA A 89 -3.18 -6.17 7.73
CA ALA A 89 -4.34 -6.90 8.24
C ALA A 89 -5.68 -6.19 8.01
N GLY A 90 -5.65 -4.85 7.91
CA GLY A 90 -6.83 -4.06 7.61
C GLY A 90 -7.18 -3.92 6.14
N ASN A 91 -6.35 -4.46 5.24
CA ASN A 91 -6.55 -4.39 3.79
C ASN A 91 -6.95 -5.77 3.30
N LEU A 92 -8.24 -5.94 3.00
CA LEU A 92 -8.81 -7.26 2.72
C LEU A 92 -8.66 -7.64 1.24
N CYS A 93 -8.23 -8.88 1.02
CA CYS A 93 -8.14 -9.47 -0.31
C CYS A 93 -8.77 -10.86 -0.29
N ARG A 94 -9.72 -11.10 -1.17
CA ARG A 94 -10.41 -12.38 -1.26
C ARG A 94 -9.72 -13.38 -2.22
N CYS A 95 -8.84 -12.87 -3.08
CA CYS A 95 -8.31 -13.66 -4.20
C CYS A 95 -6.96 -14.30 -3.93
N THR A 96 -6.00 -13.54 -3.38
CA THR A 96 -4.57 -13.90 -3.43
C THR A 96 -4.08 -14.78 -2.31
N GLY A 97 -4.76 -14.78 -1.16
CA GLY A 97 -4.24 -15.45 0.05
C GLY A 97 -3.05 -14.72 0.68
N TYR A 98 -2.72 -13.53 0.18
CA TYR A 98 -1.72 -12.59 0.73
C TYR A 98 -0.25 -12.97 0.55
N ASP A 99 0.12 -14.23 0.39
CA ASP A 99 1.54 -14.59 0.37
C ASP A 99 2.35 -13.82 -0.67
N LYS A 100 1.87 -13.77 -1.91
CA LYS A 100 2.56 -13.04 -2.98
C LYS A 100 2.60 -11.54 -2.71
N ILE A 101 1.56 -11.01 -2.08
CA ILE A 101 1.52 -9.59 -1.66
C ILE A 101 2.63 -9.33 -0.65
N ILE A 102 2.74 -10.19 0.35
CA ILE A 102 3.79 -10.05 1.38
C ILE A 102 5.18 -10.12 0.75
N ARG A 103 5.39 -11.09 -0.16
CA ARG A 103 6.67 -11.23 -0.87
C ARG A 103 6.99 -9.99 -1.70
N ALA A 104 6.00 -9.42 -2.37
CA ALA A 104 6.18 -8.21 -3.17
C ALA A 104 6.59 -7.02 -2.29
N VAL A 105 5.93 -6.85 -1.14
CA VAL A 105 6.28 -5.77 -0.20
C VAL A 105 7.69 -5.95 0.34
N MET A 106 8.04 -7.17 0.73
CA MET A 106 9.40 -7.47 1.21
C MET A 106 10.45 -7.19 0.14
N GLY A 107 10.16 -7.57 -1.10
CA GLY A 107 11.05 -7.30 -2.25
C GLY A 107 11.22 -5.81 -2.51
N ALA A 108 10.13 -5.06 -2.45
CA ALA A 108 10.18 -3.60 -2.63
C ALA A 108 10.98 -2.93 -1.50
N ALA A 109 10.80 -3.40 -0.28
CA ALA A 109 11.57 -2.89 0.86
C ALA A 109 13.07 -3.08 0.66
N ALA A 110 13.47 -4.27 0.20
CA ALA A 110 14.87 -4.56 -0.10
C ALA A 110 15.42 -3.65 -1.20
N GLU A 111 14.66 -3.46 -2.26
CA GLU A 111 15.08 -2.58 -3.37
C GLU A 111 15.24 -1.13 -2.91
N LEU A 112 14.30 -0.64 -2.10
CA LEU A 112 14.34 0.74 -1.61
C LEU A 112 15.52 0.99 -0.66
N ARG A 113 15.97 -0.05 0.03
CA ARG A 113 17.18 0.04 0.87
C ARG A 113 18.48 -0.07 0.05
N GLY A 114 18.37 -0.38 -1.24
CA GLY A 114 19.53 -0.66 -2.07
C GLY A 114 20.15 -2.03 -1.80
N ALA A 115 19.41 -2.94 -1.16
CA ALA A 115 19.88 -4.27 -0.78
C ALA A 115 19.48 -5.36 -1.77
N ALA A 116 18.77 -5.02 -2.81
CA ALA A 116 18.25 -5.98 -3.80
C ALA A 116 19.32 -6.47 -4.73
#